data_7c488833c7ab49865b7df6b5ef6c7d70
#
_entry.id   7c488833c7ab49865b7df6b5ef6c7d70
#
_cell.length_a   1.000
_cell.length_b   1.000
_cell.length_c   1.000
_cell.angle_alpha   90.00
_cell.angle_beta   90.00
_cell.angle_gamma   90.00
#
_symmetry.space_group_name_H-M   'P 1'
#
loop_
_entity.id
_entity.type
_entity.pdbx_description
1 polymer ?
#
loop_
_entity_poly.entity_id
_entity_poly.type
_entity_poly.pdbx_seq_one_letter_code
_entity_poly.pdbx_strand_id
1 'polypeptide(L)'
;MNLNKKIQKNNRNSNIELLRILCIISIILHHSYYHSDFSNVTLENFNYLMLYLIEILGNISNNIFVLITGYYVVNSKVKLRNIIKLVLESIFYSYAIMIIYTIINGKVDANIIINSLTPIMHNSNWFITCYILLYISIPFINILIQNLNKKQYSYMLFIAITIFSILPSLGLLNQYFSRYIWFIIVYLVGAYIKKYDCKELYLKNDLLFVFSSISLAIILIVKKVWNVGLIINIDNNNFIMFILGLSIFVEFINRKIFYNKYINYISSSVLGIYLIHDNFIIRPIIWRKTNLKAYIDKPYFWLYEILIILIILSLIHI
;
A
#
# COMPACT_ATOMS: atom_id res chain seq x y z
N MET A 1 13.61 4.98 38.13
CA MET A 1 13.55 4.09 36.94
C MET A 1 12.16 4.00 36.26
N ASN A 2 11.13 4.74 36.70
CA ASN A 2 9.75 4.56 36.23
C ASN A 2 9.15 5.66 35.34
N LEU A 3 9.71 6.88 35.30
CA LEU A 3 9.19 7.94 34.42
C LEU A 3 9.51 7.70 32.94
N ASN A 4 10.73 7.28 32.62
CA ASN A 4 11.14 7.01 31.23
C ASN A 4 10.38 5.84 30.60
N LYS A 5 10.01 4.81 31.37
CA LYS A 5 9.16 3.70 30.89
C LYS A 5 7.72 4.12 30.64
N LYS A 6 7.17 5.09 31.40
CA LYS A 6 5.81 5.60 31.22
C LYS A 6 5.70 6.52 30.01
N ILE A 7 6.73 7.29 29.70
CA ILE A 7 6.83 8.16 28.52
C ILE A 7 6.95 7.33 27.23
N GLN A 8 7.71 6.22 27.26
CA GLN A 8 7.80 5.32 26.10
C GLN A 8 6.51 4.57 25.78
N LYS A 9 5.61 4.37 26.73
CA LYS A 9 4.38 3.59 26.54
C LYS A 9 3.28 4.33 25.73
N ASN A 10 3.39 5.64 25.56
CA ASN A 10 2.43 6.48 24.82
C ASN A 10 2.97 7.06 23.51
N ASN A 11 4.24 6.86 23.17
CA ASN A 11 4.82 7.45 21.98
C ASN A 11 4.77 6.47 20.79
N ARG A 12 4.29 6.97 19.64
CA ARG A 12 4.32 6.22 18.37
C ARG A 12 5.76 5.84 18.00
N ASN A 13 5.96 4.61 17.52
CA ASN A 13 7.26 4.20 17.00
C ASN A 13 7.53 4.84 15.65
N SER A 14 8.45 5.80 15.59
CA SER A 14 8.75 6.55 14.37
C SER A 14 9.38 5.70 13.25
N ASN A 15 9.89 4.50 13.53
CA ASN A 15 10.27 3.57 12.46
C ASN A 15 9.06 3.19 11.59
N ILE A 16 7.94 2.85 12.24
CA ILE A 16 6.73 2.43 11.53
C ILE A 16 6.06 3.62 10.85
N GLU A 17 6.12 4.79 11.48
CA GLU A 17 5.59 6.01 10.87
C GLU A 17 6.42 6.43 9.66
N LEU A 18 7.75 6.26 9.70
CA LEU A 18 8.61 6.45 8.53
C LEU A 18 8.30 5.46 7.42
N LEU A 19 8.08 4.17 7.77
CA LEU A 19 7.68 3.16 6.79
C LEU A 19 6.37 3.53 6.09
N ARG A 20 5.38 4.07 6.81
CA ARG A 20 4.13 4.57 6.20
C ARG A 20 4.36 5.73 5.22
N ILE A 21 5.28 6.65 5.54
CA ILE A 21 5.65 7.75 4.65
C ILE A 21 6.33 7.20 3.38
N LEU A 22 7.26 6.25 3.52
CA LEU A 22 7.89 5.62 2.36
C LEU A 22 6.87 4.87 1.50
N CYS A 23 5.91 4.20 2.11
CA CYS A 23 4.83 3.52 1.40
C CYS A 23 3.95 4.48 0.60
N ILE A 24 3.55 5.63 1.18
CA ILE A 24 2.72 6.59 0.40
C ILE A 24 3.49 7.21 -0.74
N ILE A 25 4.78 7.51 -0.58
CA ILE A 25 5.65 7.97 -1.67
C ILE A 25 5.70 6.93 -2.79
N SER A 26 5.90 5.65 -2.45
CA SER A 26 5.91 4.55 -3.41
C SER A 26 4.57 4.38 -4.14
N ILE A 27 3.44 4.62 -3.46
CA ILE A 27 2.11 4.60 -4.08
C ILE A 27 1.92 5.78 -5.04
N ILE A 28 2.41 6.97 -4.71
CA ILE A 28 2.37 8.12 -5.61
C ILE A 28 3.19 7.84 -6.88
N LEU A 29 4.39 7.26 -6.74
CA LEU A 29 5.24 6.83 -7.86
C LEU A 29 4.57 5.75 -8.72
N HIS A 30 3.88 4.79 -8.10
CA HIS A 30 3.07 3.80 -8.81
C HIS A 30 1.97 4.48 -9.63
N HIS A 31 1.25 5.44 -9.05
CA HIS A 31 0.19 6.16 -9.75
C HIS A 31 0.72 7.07 -10.85
N SER A 32 1.93 7.63 -10.70
CA SER A 32 2.57 8.42 -11.75
C SER A 32 2.84 7.58 -13.00
N TYR A 33 3.30 6.35 -12.84
CA TYR A 33 3.45 5.41 -13.93
C TYR A 33 2.10 4.95 -14.50
N TYR A 34 1.21 4.49 -13.61
CA TYR A 34 0.00 3.77 -14.01
C TYR A 34 -1.05 4.68 -14.67
N HIS A 35 -1.13 5.95 -14.25
CA HIS A 35 -2.12 6.90 -14.74
C HIS A 35 -1.59 7.88 -15.79
N SER A 36 -0.30 7.85 -16.08
CA SER A 36 0.30 8.62 -17.18
C SER A 36 0.26 7.81 -18.47
N ASP A 37 0.06 8.51 -19.59
CA ASP A 37 0.09 7.88 -20.91
C ASP A 37 1.54 7.78 -21.41
N PHE A 38 2.11 6.59 -21.33
CA PHE A 38 3.41 6.26 -21.89
C PHE A 38 3.32 5.48 -23.22
N SER A 39 2.22 5.62 -23.96
CA SER A 39 2.10 5.01 -25.29
C SER A 39 3.29 5.36 -26.16
N ASN A 40 3.86 4.34 -26.84
CA ASN A 40 5.05 4.44 -27.70
C ASN A 40 6.39 4.69 -26.96
N VAL A 41 6.42 4.69 -25.62
CA VAL A 41 7.69 4.69 -24.87
C VAL A 41 8.10 3.23 -24.63
N THR A 42 9.33 2.89 -25.05
CA THR A 42 9.88 1.53 -24.90
C THR A 42 10.72 1.40 -23.64
N LEU A 43 10.92 0.17 -23.15
CA LEU A 43 11.81 -0.12 -22.03
C LEU A 43 13.30 0.16 -22.31
N GLU A 44 13.66 0.53 -23.54
CA GLU A 44 14.99 1.01 -23.89
C GLU A 44 15.29 2.38 -23.32
N ASN A 45 14.24 3.18 -23.09
CA ASN A 45 14.38 4.44 -22.39
C ASN A 45 14.69 4.18 -20.90
N PHE A 46 15.85 4.66 -20.44
CA PHE A 46 16.33 4.43 -19.08
C PHE A 46 15.38 4.98 -18.01
N ASN A 47 14.87 6.18 -18.19
CA ASN A 47 13.95 6.80 -17.20
C ASN A 47 12.63 6.01 -17.12
N TYR A 48 12.10 5.58 -18.27
CA TYR A 48 10.90 4.76 -18.31
C TYR A 48 11.13 3.38 -17.68
N LEU A 49 12.27 2.75 -17.93
CA LEU A 49 12.65 1.50 -17.28
C LEU A 49 12.70 1.66 -15.75
N MET A 50 13.36 2.72 -15.27
CA MET A 50 13.45 2.98 -13.83
C MET A 50 12.06 3.24 -13.23
N LEU A 51 11.22 4.03 -13.89
CA LEU A 51 9.85 4.30 -13.44
C LEU A 51 9.02 3.01 -13.38
N TYR A 52 9.15 2.14 -14.39
CA TYR A 52 8.52 0.81 -14.41
C TYR A 52 8.98 -0.08 -13.25
N LEU A 53 10.28 -0.04 -12.91
CA LEU A 53 10.80 -0.78 -11.75
C LEU A 53 10.26 -0.26 -10.42
N ILE A 54 10.10 1.05 -10.31
CA ILE A 54 9.60 1.70 -9.09
C ILE A 54 8.08 1.50 -8.94
N GLU A 55 7.32 1.39 -10.04
CA GLU A 55 5.89 1.11 -10.02
C GLU A 55 5.53 -0.08 -9.12
N ILE A 56 6.34 -1.13 -9.18
CA ILE A 56 6.14 -2.34 -8.39
C ILE A 56 6.10 -2.08 -6.87
N LEU A 57 6.81 -1.05 -6.40
CA LEU A 57 6.85 -0.68 -4.99
C LEU A 57 5.48 -0.25 -4.44
N GLY A 58 4.58 0.25 -5.31
CA GLY A 58 3.21 0.58 -4.91
C GLY A 58 2.42 -0.65 -4.43
N ASN A 59 2.50 -1.76 -5.17
CA ASN A 59 1.85 -3.01 -4.79
C ASN A 59 2.44 -3.62 -3.51
N ILE A 60 3.77 -3.50 -3.33
CA ILE A 60 4.47 -3.90 -2.11
C ILE A 60 3.99 -3.06 -0.92
N SER A 61 3.80 -1.76 -1.11
CA SER A 61 3.35 -0.82 -0.07
C SER A 61 1.95 -1.12 0.44
N ASN A 62 1.04 -1.57 -0.42
CA ASN A 62 -0.30 -2.01 -0.01
C ASN A 62 -0.22 -3.19 0.98
N ASN A 63 0.63 -4.17 0.71
CA ASN A 63 0.87 -5.29 1.62
C ASN A 63 1.46 -4.82 2.95
N ILE A 64 2.42 -3.89 2.93
CA ILE A 64 3.04 -3.35 4.14
C ILE A 64 2.01 -2.63 5.03
N PHE A 65 1.10 -1.83 4.48
CA PHE A 65 0.04 -1.19 5.28
C PHE A 65 -0.85 -2.22 6.00
N VAL A 66 -1.17 -3.32 5.33
CA VAL A 66 -1.99 -4.39 5.93
C VAL A 66 -1.20 -5.20 6.95
N LEU A 67 0.10 -5.49 6.71
CA LEU A 67 1.00 -6.13 7.69
C LEU A 67 1.12 -5.30 8.97
N ILE A 68 1.32 -3.97 8.86
CA ILE A 68 1.33 -3.04 10.00
C ILE A 68 0.02 -3.17 10.78
N THR A 69 -1.12 -3.22 10.09
CA THR A 69 -2.43 -3.36 10.73
C THR A 69 -2.54 -4.67 11.48
N GLY A 70 -2.18 -5.80 10.87
CA GLY A 70 -2.19 -7.11 11.52
C GLY A 70 -1.32 -7.14 12.78
N TYR A 71 -0.12 -6.60 12.70
CA TYR A 71 0.83 -6.57 13.80
C TYR A 71 0.36 -5.73 15.00
N TYR A 72 -0.23 -4.56 14.75
CA TYR A 72 -0.60 -3.64 15.83
C TYR A 72 -2.04 -3.81 16.33
N VAL A 73 -2.96 -4.32 15.50
CA VAL A 73 -4.38 -4.38 15.84
C VAL A 73 -4.80 -5.73 16.41
N VAL A 74 -4.04 -6.81 16.19
CA VAL A 74 -4.40 -8.16 16.66
C VAL A 74 -4.71 -8.24 18.16
N ASN A 75 -3.99 -7.48 18.99
CA ASN A 75 -4.18 -7.42 20.45
C ASN A 75 -5.07 -6.25 20.90
N SER A 76 -5.66 -5.53 19.96
CA SER A 76 -6.46 -4.33 20.24
C SER A 76 -7.94 -4.62 20.03
N LYS A 77 -8.81 -4.00 20.85
CA LYS A 77 -10.23 -4.00 20.57
C LYS A 77 -10.52 -2.98 19.46
N VAL A 78 -11.03 -3.46 18.34
CA VAL A 78 -11.51 -2.59 17.27
C VAL A 78 -12.74 -1.82 17.77
N LYS A 79 -12.64 -0.50 17.76
CA LYS A 79 -13.75 0.38 18.17
C LYS A 79 -14.53 0.79 16.91
N LEU A 80 -15.84 0.66 16.93
CA LEU A 80 -16.73 1.10 15.87
C LEU A 80 -16.46 2.58 15.46
N ARG A 81 -16.12 3.41 16.43
CA ARG A 81 -15.73 4.81 16.19
C ARG A 81 -14.58 4.95 15.18
N ASN A 82 -13.61 4.03 15.17
CA ASN A 82 -12.48 4.10 14.24
C ASN A 82 -12.91 3.77 12.81
N ILE A 83 -13.85 2.83 12.65
CA ILE A 83 -14.43 2.47 11.35
C ILE A 83 -15.25 3.66 10.82
N ILE A 84 -16.12 4.21 11.65
CA ILE A 84 -16.94 5.38 11.31
C ILE A 84 -16.05 6.57 10.93
N LYS A 85 -14.98 6.81 11.69
CA LYS A 85 -14.02 7.88 11.38
C LYS A 85 -13.42 7.70 9.99
N LEU A 86 -12.95 6.50 9.63
CA LEU A 86 -12.36 6.21 8.33
C LEU A 86 -13.37 6.42 7.18
N VAL A 87 -14.62 5.98 7.37
CA VAL A 87 -15.71 6.20 6.43
C VAL A 87 -16.01 7.69 6.24
N LEU A 88 -16.15 8.42 7.35
CA LEU A 88 -16.44 9.87 7.32
C LEU A 88 -15.29 10.67 6.71
N GLU A 89 -14.02 10.32 6.98
CA GLU A 89 -12.88 10.95 6.34
C GLU A 89 -12.90 10.72 4.82
N SER A 90 -13.20 9.51 4.36
CA SER A 90 -13.31 9.21 2.93
C SER A 90 -14.42 10.00 2.24
N ILE A 91 -15.59 10.11 2.87
CA ILE A 91 -16.71 10.91 2.36
C ILE A 91 -16.36 12.40 2.38
N PHE A 92 -15.76 12.89 3.46
CA PHE A 92 -15.39 14.29 3.62
C PHE A 92 -14.45 14.75 2.50
N TYR A 93 -13.34 14.04 2.26
CA TYR A 93 -12.40 14.41 1.20
C TYR A 93 -13.04 14.33 -0.18
N SER A 94 -13.80 13.29 -0.45
CA SER A 94 -14.47 13.12 -1.75
C SER A 94 -15.49 14.24 -2.01
N TYR A 95 -16.28 14.59 -1.00
CA TYR A 95 -17.29 15.65 -1.08
C TYR A 95 -16.66 17.04 -1.17
N ALA A 96 -15.62 17.33 -0.37
CA ALA A 96 -14.91 18.60 -0.44
C ALA A 96 -14.29 18.84 -1.82
N ILE A 97 -13.66 17.82 -2.39
CA ILE A 97 -13.11 17.86 -3.75
C ILE A 97 -14.20 18.13 -4.78
N MET A 98 -15.35 17.46 -4.68
CA MET A 98 -16.49 17.67 -5.58
C MET A 98 -16.97 19.13 -5.50
N ILE A 99 -17.11 19.72 -4.31
CA ILE A 99 -17.51 21.12 -4.15
C ILE A 99 -16.53 22.04 -4.86
N ILE A 100 -15.23 21.91 -4.60
CA ILE A 100 -14.19 22.73 -5.23
C ILE A 100 -14.24 22.58 -6.74
N TYR A 101 -14.35 21.33 -7.24
CA TYR A 101 -14.48 21.05 -8.66
C TYR A 101 -15.69 21.74 -9.28
N THR A 102 -16.84 21.73 -8.59
CA THR A 102 -18.08 22.37 -9.07
C THR A 102 -17.95 23.90 -9.12
N ILE A 103 -17.32 24.50 -8.11
CA ILE A 103 -17.08 25.96 -8.09
C ILE A 103 -16.20 26.38 -9.28
N ILE A 104 -15.15 25.60 -9.58
CA ILE A 104 -14.20 25.93 -10.65
C ILE A 104 -14.84 25.74 -12.04
N ASN A 105 -15.63 24.68 -12.23
CA ASN A 105 -16.15 24.30 -13.55
C ASN A 105 -17.59 24.78 -13.82
N GLY A 106 -18.26 25.32 -12.81
CA GLY A 106 -19.64 25.85 -12.91
C GLY A 106 -20.74 24.80 -13.09
N LYS A 107 -20.38 23.54 -13.33
CA LYS A 107 -21.32 22.43 -13.54
C LYS A 107 -20.76 21.14 -12.96
N VAL A 108 -21.65 20.26 -12.49
CA VAL A 108 -21.31 18.92 -12.00
C VAL A 108 -22.34 17.93 -12.52
N ASP A 109 -21.86 16.76 -12.94
CA ASP A 109 -22.71 15.64 -13.37
C ASP A 109 -23.29 14.92 -12.12
N ALA A 110 -24.52 14.44 -12.23
CA ALA A 110 -25.18 13.65 -11.18
C ALA A 110 -24.35 12.43 -10.75
N ASN A 111 -23.66 11.78 -11.68
CA ASN A 111 -22.74 10.68 -11.35
C ASN A 111 -21.58 11.10 -10.48
N ILE A 112 -21.03 12.30 -10.69
CA ILE A 112 -19.96 12.84 -9.84
C ILE A 112 -20.49 13.08 -8.41
N ILE A 113 -21.70 13.59 -8.26
CA ILE A 113 -22.33 13.80 -6.96
C ILE A 113 -22.52 12.45 -6.24
N ILE A 114 -23.12 11.47 -6.90
CA ILE A 114 -23.38 10.14 -6.32
C ILE A 114 -22.05 9.47 -5.89
N ASN A 115 -21.06 9.44 -6.78
CA ASN A 115 -19.76 8.83 -6.50
C ASN A 115 -19.02 9.54 -5.38
N SER A 116 -19.20 10.86 -5.23
CA SER A 116 -18.56 11.64 -4.15
C SER A 116 -19.22 11.40 -2.80
N LEU A 117 -20.53 11.16 -2.77
CA LEU A 117 -21.26 10.86 -1.53
C LEU A 117 -21.11 9.38 -1.10
N THR A 118 -20.82 8.50 -2.04
CA THR A 118 -20.68 7.05 -1.79
C THR A 118 -19.35 6.48 -2.30
N PRO A 119 -18.20 7.08 -1.94
CA PRO A 119 -16.90 6.72 -2.50
C PRO A 119 -16.48 5.27 -2.24
N ILE A 120 -17.02 4.66 -1.18
CA ILE A 120 -16.73 3.27 -0.78
C ILE A 120 -17.52 2.28 -1.66
N MET A 121 -18.76 2.62 -2.04
CA MET A 121 -19.65 1.71 -2.79
C MET A 121 -19.29 1.63 -4.28
N HIS A 122 -18.81 2.73 -4.87
CA HIS A 122 -18.49 2.81 -6.30
C HIS A 122 -17.04 2.45 -6.65
N ASN A 123 -16.33 1.81 -5.71
CA ASN A 123 -14.93 1.36 -5.90
C ASN A 123 -13.99 2.48 -6.39
N SER A 124 -14.34 3.73 -6.07
CA SER A 124 -13.54 4.90 -6.44
C SER A 124 -12.13 4.83 -5.84
N ASN A 125 -12.03 4.22 -4.64
CA ASN A 125 -10.79 3.97 -3.91
C ASN A 125 -10.79 2.52 -3.41
N TRP A 126 -10.46 1.57 -4.28
CA TRP A 126 -10.53 0.13 -4.00
C TRP A 126 -9.76 -0.26 -2.71
N PHE A 127 -8.60 0.36 -2.44
CA PHE A 127 -7.82 0.07 -1.25
C PHE A 127 -8.59 0.40 0.04
N ILE A 128 -9.19 1.58 0.11
CA ILE A 128 -9.97 2.02 1.29
C ILE A 128 -11.20 1.13 1.47
N THR A 129 -11.88 0.76 0.39
CA THR A 129 -13.01 -0.17 0.45
C THR A 129 -12.59 -1.50 1.07
N CYS A 130 -11.53 -2.13 0.55
CA CYS A 130 -10.99 -3.38 1.10
C CYS A 130 -10.50 -3.21 2.55
N TYR A 131 -9.90 -2.07 2.88
CA TYR A 131 -9.40 -1.79 4.21
C TYR A 131 -10.52 -1.60 5.24
N ILE A 132 -11.62 -0.93 4.89
CA ILE A 132 -12.81 -0.81 5.73
C ILE A 132 -13.44 -2.19 5.97
N LEU A 133 -13.61 -2.98 4.92
CA LEU A 133 -14.13 -4.35 5.02
C LEU A 133 -13.24 -5.22 5.93
N LEU A 134 -11.92 -5.10 5.79
CA LEU A 134 -10.97 -5.75 6.69
C LEU A 134 -11.22 -5.33 8.15
N TYR A 135 -11.31 -4.01 8.42
CA TYR A 135 -11.52 -3.50 9.78
C TYR A 135 -12.82 -4.01 10.41
N ILE A 136 -13.90 -4.12 9.63
CA ILE A 136 -15.18 -4.70 10.07
C ILE A 136 -14.99 -6.19 10.42
N SER A 137 -14.13 -6.91 9.70
CA SER A 137 -13.90 -8.34 9.89
C SER A 137 -12.90 -8.68 11.00
N ILE A 138 -12.03 -7.74 11.39
CA ILE A 138 -10.98 -7.97 12.40
C ILE A 138 -11.51 -8.58 13.70
N PRO A 139 -12.64 -8.17 14.31
CA PRO A 139 -13.13 -8.79 15.53
C PRO A 139 -13.34 -10.30 15.40
N PHE A 140 -13.91 -10.74 14.28
CA PHE A 140 -14.16 -12.17 13.99
C PHE A 140 -12.85 -12.91 13.67
N ILE A 141 -11.97 -12.30 12.88
CA ILE A 141 -10.65 -12.85 12.58
C ILE A 141 -9.84 -13.01 13.86
N ASN A 142 -9.87 -12.06 14.79
CA ASN A 142 -9.14 -12.16 16.06
C ASN A 142 -9.69 -13.28 16.96
N ILE A 143 -11.00 -13.55 16.96
CA ILE A 143 -11.59 -14.70 17.65
C ILE A 143 -11.01 -16.01 17.06
N LEU A 144 -10.95 -16.12 15.72
CA LEU A 144 -10.32 -17.27 15.07
C LEU A 144 -8.86 -17.43 15.49
N ILE A 145 -8.06 -16.34 15.43
CA ILE A 145 -6.65 -16.33 15.81
C ILE A 145 -6.44 -16.81 17.25
N GLN A 146 -7.33 -16.39 18.19
CA GLN A 146 -7.21 -16.74 19.60
C GLN A 146 -7.43 -18.25 19.84
N ASN A 147 -8.31 -18.89 19.07
CA ASN A 147 -8.66 -20.30 19.18
C ASN A 147 -7.67 -21.24 18.46
N LEU A 148 -6.75 -20.74 17.64
CA LEU A 148 -5.76 -21.54 16.94
C LEU A 148 -4.46 -21.67 17.75
N ASN A 149 -3.92 -22.89 17.84
CA ASN A 149 -2.56 -23.10 18.30
C ASN A 149 -1.55 -22.74 17.18
N LYS A 150 -0.27 -22.62 17.53
CA LYS A 150 0.78 -22.20 16.59
C LYS A 150 0.83 -23.07 15.33
N LYS A 151 0.71 -24.39 15.49
CA LYS A 151 0.79 -25.35 14.37
C LYS A 151 -0.41 -25.21 13.43
N GLN A 152 -1.62 -25.15 13.98
CA GLN A 152 -2.84 -24.94 13.19
C GLN A 152 -2.81 -23.61 12.43
N TYR A 153 -2.36 -22.53 13.10
CA TYR A 153 -2.25 -21.22 12.48
C TYR A 153 -1.22 -21.22 11.34
N SER A 154 -0.05 -21.85 11.54
CA SER A 154 0.96 -21.99 10.48
C SER A 154 0.45 -22.77 9.27
N TYR A 155 -0.28 -23.87 9.48
CA TYR A 155 -0.89 -24.63 8.39
C TYR A 155 -1.95 -23.82 7.65
N MET A 156 -2.80 -23.09 8.36
CA MET A 156 -3.80 -22.22 7.75
C MET A 156 -3.12 -21.16 6.86
N LEU A 157 -2.07 -20.50 7.34
CA LEU A 157 -1.31 -19.51 6.56
C LEU A 157 -0.64 -20.15 5.35
N PHE A 158 -0.02 -21.32 5.52
CA PHE A 158 0.63 -22.02 4.43
C PHE A 158 -0.36 -22.33 3.29
N ILE A 159 -1.52 -22.92 3.63
CA ILE A 159 -2.58 -23.22 2.66
C ILE A 159 -3.08 -21.94 1.98
N ALA A 160 -3.39 -20.91 2.77
CA ALA A 160 -3.90 -19.65 2.24
C ALA A 160 -2.90 -18.96 1.30
N ILE A 161 -1.61 -18.87 1.68
CA ILE A 161 -0.56 -18.28 0.84
C ILE A 161 -0.35 -19.13 -0.43
N THR A 162 -0.38 -20.46 -0.32
CA THR A 162 -0.25 -21.33 -1.48
C THR A 162 -1.37 -21.07 -2.48
N ILE A 163 -2.62 -21.10 -2.05
CA ILE A 163 -3.79 -20.93 -2.94
C ILE A 163 -3.89 -19.53 -3.51
N PHE A 164 -3.69 -18.48 -2.69
CA PHE A 164 -3.96 -17.10 -3.07
C PHE A 164 -2.73 -16.32 -3.53
N SER A 165 -1.52 -16.87 -3.41
CA SER A 165 -0.29 -16.20 -3.81
C SER A 165 0.61 -17.09 -4.68
N ILE A 166 1.06 -18.25 -4.19
CA ILE A 166 2.04 -19.07 -4.92
C ILE A 166 1.45 -19.59 -6.24
N LEU A 167 0.31 -20.28 -6.18
CA LEU A 167 -0.29 -20.87 -7.39
C LEU A 167 -0.69 -19.82 -8.43
N PRO A 168 -1.32 -18.67 -8.09
CA PRO A 168 -1.54 -17.60 -9.03
C PRO A 168 -0.25 -17.00 -9.60
N SER A 169 0.81 -16.87 -8.79
CA SER A 169 2.10 -16.35 -9.27
C SER A 169 2.78 -17.26 -10.28
N LEU A 170 2.49 -18.55 -10.24
CA LEU A 170 2.96 -19.55 -11.20
C LEU A 170 2.04 -19.74 -12.41
N GLY A 171 0.92 -18.99 -12.48
CA GLY A 171 -0.07 -19.15 -13.54
C GLY A 171 -0.90 -20.45 -13.46
N LEU A 172 -0.83 -21.17 -12.35
CA LEU A 172 -1.49 -22.47 -12.16
C LEU A 172 -2.96 -22.34 -11.71
N LEU A 173 -3.36 -21.19 -11.22
CA LEU A 173 -4.74 -20.87 -10.88
C LEU A 173 -5.13 -19.57 -11.55
N ASN A 174 -6.21 -19.60 -12.33
CA ASN A 174 -6.85 -18.39 -12.80
C ASN A 174 -7.39 -17.60 -11.60
N GLN A 175 -7.28 -16.28 -11.68
CA GLN A 175 -7.58 -15.41 -10.56
C GLN A 175 -9.09 -15.31 -10.27
N TYR A 176 -9.61 -16.20 -9.46
CA TYR A 176 -10.80 -15.93 -8.65
C TYR A 176 -10.39 -15.11 -7.41
N PHE A 177 -9.62 -14.05 -7.67
CA PHE A 177 -8.92 -13.32 -6.62
C PHE A 177 -9.78 -12.16 -6.12
N SER A 178 -10.11 -12.20 -4.83
CA SER A 178 -10.65 -11.04 -4.13
C SER A 178 -9.51 -10.33 -3.40
N ARG A 179 -9.25 -9.07 -3.74
CA ARG A 179 -8.31 -8.19 -3.02
C ARG A 179 -8.60 -8.13 -1.52
N TYR A 180 -9.86 -8.24 -1.16
CA TYR A 180 -10.31 -8.29 0.24
C TYR A 180 -9.83 -9.57 0.94
N ILE A 181 -9.94 -10.76 0.32
CA ILE A 181 -9.44 -12.01 0.90
C ILE A 181 -7.92 -11.95 1.09
N TRP A 182 -7.21 -11.38 0.12
CA TRP A 182 -5.79 -11.16 0.24
C TRP A 182 -5.43 -10.27 1.43
N PHE A 183 -6.17 -9.19 1.65
CA PHE A 183 -5.97 -8.33 2.83
C PHE A 183 -6.16 -9.09 4.14
N ILE A 184 -7.13 -10.00 4.21
CA ILE A 184 -7.30 -10.89 5.37
C ILE A 184 -6.06 -11.75 5.57
N ILE A 185 -5.53 -12.36 4.50
CA ILE A 185 -4.33 -13.24 4.58
C ILE A 185 -3.12 -12.43 5.05
N VAL A 186 -2.87 -11.27 4.47
CA VAL A 186 -1.75 -10.40 4.86
C VAL A 186 -1.90 -9.89 6.31
N TYR A 187 -3.13 -9.56 6.74
CA TYR A 187 -3.44 -9.24 8.14
C TYR A 187 -3.07 -10.41 9.06
N LEU A 188 -3.48 -11.63 8.70
CA LEU A 188 -3.17 -12.84 9.45
C LEU A 188 -1.65 -13.06 9.57
N VAL A 189 -0.87 -12.79 8.53
CA VAL A 189 0.60 -12.88 8.60
C VAL A 189 1.17 -11.86 9.59
N GLY A 190 0.76 -10.60 9.51
CA GLY A 190 1.17 -9.56 10.47
C GLY A 190 0.80 -9.91 11.92
N ALA A 191 -0.41 -10.44 12.13
CA ALA A 191 -0.90 -10.91 13.42
C ALA A 191 -0.11 -12.12 13.95
N TYR A 192 0.26 -13.07 13.07
CA TYR A 192 1.10 -14.22 13.41
C TYR A 192 2.47 -13.80 13.94
N ILE A 193 3.13 -12.87 13.24
CA ILE A 193 4.44 -12.34 13.65
C ILE A 193 4.33 -11.72 15.06
N LYS A 194 3.26 -10.96 15.32
CA LYS A 194 3.04 -10.33 16.63
C LYS A 194 2.74 -11.35 17.73
N LYS A 195 1.92 -12.36 17.43
CA LYS A 195 1.48 -13.36 18.42
C LYS A 195 2.63 -14.28 18.85
N TYR A 196 3.52 -14.66 17.93
CA TYR A 196 4.52 -15.71 18.17
C TYR A 196 5.97 -15.22 18.20
N ASP A 197 6.23 -13.92 18.14
CA ASP A 197 7.57 -13.31 18.19
C ASP A 197 8.59 -14.11 17.33
N CYS A 198 8.40 -14.08 16.01
CA CYS A 198 9.08 -14.96 15.06
C CYS A 198 10.59 -14.63 14.91
N LYS A 199 11.40 -14.93 15.93
CA LYS A 199 12.85 -14.68 15.94
C LYS A 199 13.58 -15.29 14.75
N GLU A 200 13.17 -16.47 14.31
CA GLU A 200 13.75 -17.13 13.12
C GLU A 200 13.52 -16.32 11.84
N LEU A 201 12.38 -15.66 11.71
CA LEU A 201 12.09 -14.78 10.58
C LEU A 201 13.04 -13.58 10.61
N TYR A 202 13.33 -13.04 11.79
CA TYR A 202 14.26 -11.92 11.95
C TYR A 202 15.68 -12.28 11.55
N LEU A 203 16.15 -13.47 11.95
CA LEU A 203 17.50 -13.95 11.61
C LEU A 203 17.68 -14.26 10.11
N LYS A 204 16.60 -14.62 9.41
CA LYS A 204 16.61 -14.97 7.99
C LYS A 204 16.15 -13.81 7.09
N ASN A 205 15.87 -12.64 7.66
CA ASN A 205 15.27 -11.54 6.93
C ASN A 205 16.13 -11.05 5.76
N ASP A 206 17.45 -10.95 5.96
CA ASP A 206 18.38 -10.51 4.91
C ASP A 206 18.37 -11.48 3.72
N LEU A 207 18.31 -12.79 3.98
CA LEU A 207 18.20 -13.79 2.93
C LEU A 207 16.87 -13.66 2.15
N LEU A 208 15.76 -13.42 2.85
CA LEU A 208 14.45 -13.20 2.22
C LEU A 208 14.45 -11.95 1.35
N PHE A 209 15.07 -10.86 1.84
CA PHE A 209 15.20 -9.61 1.12
C PHE A 209 16.04 -9.79 -0.16
N VAL A 210 17.22 -10.38 -0.04
CA VAL A 210 18.11 -10.63 -1.18
C VAL A 210 17.46 -11.57 -2.19
N PHE A 211 16.89 -12.69 -1.74
CA PHE A 211 16.20 -13.65 -2.60
C PHE A 211 15.05 -12.99 -3.38
N SER A 212 14.16 -12.27 -2.69
CA SER A 212 13.03 -11.62 -3.36
C SER A 212 13.45 -10.51 -4.31
N SER A 213 14.49 -9.74 -3.96
CA SER A 213 15.04 -8.68 -4.83
C SER A 213 15.68 -9.25 -6.09
N ILE A 214 16.48 -10.31 -5.96
CA ILE A 214 17.10 -10.98 -7.12
C ILE A 214 16.02 -11.62 -7.99
N SER A 215 15.07 -12.33 -7.42
CA SER A 215 13.97 -12.95 -8.16
C SER A 215 13.15 -11.91 -8.91
N LEU A 216 12.88 -10.77 -8.31
CA LEU A 216 12.20 -9.65 -8.96
C LEU A 216 13.02 -9.11 -10.14
N ALA A 217 14.33 -8.88 -9.95
CA ALA A 217 15.21 -8.44 -11.02
C ALA A 217 15.24 -9.41 -12.20
N ILE A 218 15.30 -10.73 -11.93
CA ILE A 218 15.25 -11.78 -12.96
C ILE A 218 13.92 -11.71 -13.73
N ILE A 219 12.79 -11.60 -13.04
CA ILE A 219 11.46 -11.49 -13.66
C ILE A 219 11.42 -10.31 -14.64
N LEU A 220 11.94 -9.16 -14.21
CA LEU A 220 11.96 -7.95 -15.02
C LEU A 220 12.88 -8.06 -16.24
N ILE A 221 14.07 -8.68 -16.08
CA ILE A 221 15.00 -8.95 -17.18
C ILE A 221 14.35 -9.91 -18.19
N VAL A 222 13.75 -11.00 -17.71
CA VAL A 222 13.07 -11.98 -18.57
C VAL A 222 11.94 -11.33 -19.35
N LYS A 223 11.14 -10.50 -18.71
CA LYS A 223 10.06 -9.75 -19.35
C LYS A 223 10.60 -8.80 -20.44
N LYS A 224 11.74 -8.16 -20.20
CA LYS A 224 12.38 -7.26 -21.16
C LYS A 224 12.98 -8.02 -22.36
N VAL A 225 13.74 -9.09 -22.10
CA VAL A 225 14.52 -9.81 -23.14
C VAL A 225 13.62 -10.60 -24.08
N TRP A 226 12.59 -11.23 -23.56
CA TRP A 226 11.78 -12.16 -24.37
C TRP A 226 10.48 -11.57 -24.87
N ASN A 227 10.18 -10.31 -24.54
CA ASN A 227 8.94 -9.62 -24.90
C ASN A 227 7.69 -10.48 -24.68
N VAL A 228 7.82 -11.47 -23.79
CA VAL A 228 6.73 -12.36 -23.42
C VAL A 228 5.83 -11.53 -22.55
N GLY A 229 4.61 -11.32 -23.00
CA GLY A 229 3.51 -10.91 -22.13
C GLY A 229 3.35 -11.99 -21.07
N LEU A 230 4.34 -12.08 -20.16
CA LEU A 230 4.42 -13.13 -19.17
C LEU A 230 3.14 -13.07 -18.32
N ILE A 231 2.55 -14.21 -18.22
CA ILE A 231 1.52 -14.66 -17.29
C ILE A 231 1.91 -14.37 -15.81
N ILE A 232 3.01 -13.64 -15.57
CA ILE A 232 3.40 -13.20 -14.23
C ILE A 232 2.54 -12.01 -13.87
N ASN A 233 1.53 -12.35 -13.09
CA ASN A 233 0.68 -11.36 -12.46
C ASN A 233 1.50 -10.46 -11.52
N ILE A 234 1.47 -9.16 -11.78
CA ILE A 234 2.15 -8.12 -10.98
C ILE A 234 1.19 -7.53 -9.93
N ASP A 235 0.13 -8.24 -9.55
CA ASP A 235 -0.83 -7.78 -8.54
C ASP A 235 -0.29 -7.92 -7.12
N ASN A 236 -0.99 -7.30 -6.17
CA ASN A 236 -0.63 -7.28 -4.75
C ASN A 236 -0.40 -8.67 -4.13
N ASN A 237 -1.00 -9.72 -4.69
CA ASN A 237 -0.87 -11.11 -4.23
C ASN A 237 0.30 -11.87 -4.86
N ASN A 238 1.11 -11.23 -5.73
CA ASN A 238 2.30 -11.89 -6.25
C ASN A 238 3.23 -12.29 -5.10
N PHE A 239 3.65 -13.56 -5.09
CA PHE A 239 4.38 -14.15 -3.98
C PHE A 239 5.72 -13.42 -3.71
N ILE A 240 6.45 -13.07 -4.76
CA ILE A 240 7.76 -12.40 -4.63
C ILE A 240 7.59 -10.99 -4.08
N MET A 241 6.59 -10.25 -4.57
CA MET A 241 6.26 -8.92 -4.04
C MET A 241 5.79 -8.97 -2.59
N PHE A 242 5.01 -9.99 -2.24
CA PHE A 242 4.58 -10.21 -0.86
C PHE A 242 5.76 -10.49 0.06
N ILE A 243 6.70 -11.37 -0.32
CA ILE A 243 7.91 -11.68 0.47
C ILE A 243 8.80 -10.44 0.60
N LEU A 244 8.98 -9.66 -0.46
CA LEU A 244 9.74 -8.40 -0.39
C LEU A 244 9.08 -7.39 0.56
N GLY A 245 7.77 -7.23 0.49
CA GLY A 245 7.01 -6.37 1.42
C GLY A 245 7.11 -6.86 2.86
N LEU A 246 7.05 -8.18 3.08
CA LEU A 246 7.23 -8.79 4.37
C LEU A 246 8.63 -8.55 4.94
N SER A 247 9.68 -8.69 4.14
CA SER A 247 11.06 -8.48 4.58
C SER A 247 11.32 -7.00 4.91
N ILE A 248 10.82 -6.06 4.11
CA ILE A 248 10.89 -4.63 4.43
C ILE A 248 10.17 -4.33 5.75
N PHE A 249 8.96 -4.86 5.94
CA PHE A 249 8.22 -4.69 7.18
C PHE A 249 8.97 -5.24 8.39
N VAL A 250 9.53 -6.46 8.27
CA VAL A 250 10.31 -7.12 9.33
C VAL A 250 11.55 -6.31 9.69
N GLU A 251 12.26 -5.76 8.72
CA GLU A 251 13.39 -4.87 8.96
C GLU A 251 12.99 -3.66 9.82
N PHE A 252 11.87 -3.01 9.51
CA PHE A 252 11.42 -1.82 10.24
C PHE A 252 10.93 -2.11 11.66
N ILE A 253 10.29 -3.27 11.91
CA ILE A 253 9.86 -3.63 13.27
C ILE A 253 11.03 -4.06 14.17
N ASN A 254 12.15 -4.54 13.58
CA ASN A 254 13.34 -4.95 14.31
C ASN A 254 14.25 -3.79 14.71
N ARG A 255 14.12 -2.63 14.08
CA ARG A 255 14.94 -1.46 14.41
C ARG A 255 14.69 -0.98 15.82
N LYS A 256 15.74 -0.44 16.45
CA LYS A 256 15.61 0.21 17.76
C LYS A 256 14.52 1.29 17.71
N ILE A 257 13.56 1.18 18.62
CA ILE A 257 12.44 2.13 18.72
C ILE A 257 13.00 3.54 18.97
N PHE A 258 12.56 4.50 18.16
CA PHE A 258 12.85 5.91 18.36
C PHE A 258 11.59 6.76 18.20
N TYR A 259 11.66 7.99 18.67
CA TYR A 259 10.59 8.98 18.58
C TYR A 259 11.07 10.23 17.86
N ASN A 260 10.36 10.64 16.80
CA ASN A 260 10.56 11.90 16.11
C ASN A 260 9.21 12.55 15.81
N LYS A 261 8.99 13.75 16.34
CA LYS A 261 7.71 14.45 16.22
C LYS A 261 7.35 14.82 14.77
N TYR A 262 8.34 15.11 13.93
CA TYR A 262 8.12 15.51 12.54
C TYR A 262 7.70 14.32 11.68
N ILE A 263 8.37 13.17 11.85
CA ILE A 263 7.99 11.92 11.18
C ILE A 263 6.56 11.54 11.57
N ASN A 264 6.24 11.61 12.86
CA ASN A 264 4.92 11.25 13.37
C ASN A 264 3.82 12.22 12.88
N TYR A 265 4.15 13.51 12.72
CA TYR A 265 3.25 14.50 12.16
C TYR A 265 2.96 14.23 10.68
N ILE A 266 3.98 14.09 9.84
CA ILE A 266 3.83 13.78 8.42
C ILE A 266 3.07 12.48 8.20
N SER A 267 3.39 11.43 8.97
CA SER A 267 2.70 10.15 8.86
C SER A 267 1.22 10.21 9.21
N SER A 268 0.80 11.15 10.07
CA SER A 268 -0.62 11.33 10.38
C SER A 268 -1.44 11.82 9.18
N SER A 269 -0.79 12.39 8.18
CA SER A 269 -1.40 12.92 6.95
C SER A 269 -1.49 11.91 5.80
N VAL A 270 -0.86 10.73 5.95
CA VAL A 270 -0.75 9.73 4.86
C VAL A 270 -2.10 9.33 4.28
N LEU A 271 -3.11 9.13 5.12
CA LEU A 271 -4.46 8.77 4.65
C LEU A 271 -5.09 9.90 3.82
N GLY A 272 -5.00 11.14 4.29
CA GLY A 272 -5.53 12.29 3.55
C GLY A 272 -4.82 12.48 2.21
N ILE A 273 -3.48 12.34 2.18
CA ILE A 273 -2.70 12.38 0.93
C ILE A 273 -3.22 11.32 -0.05
N TYR A 274 -3.44 10.09 0.42
CA TYR A 274 -4.00 9.02 -0.41
C TYR A 274 -5.39 9.39 -0.94
N LEU A 275 -6.31 9.84 -0.08
CA LEU A 275 -7.69 10.18 -0.44
C LEU A 275 -7.79 11.36 -1.41
N ILE A 276 -6.82 12.29 -1.40
CA ILE A 276 -6.82 13.44 -2.30
C ILE A 276 -6.23 13.04 -3.67
N HIS A 277 -5.00 12.51 -3.72
CA HIS A 277 -4.32 12.33 -5.00
C HIS A 277 -4.91 11.19 -5.84
N ASP A 278 -5.50 10.16 -5.21
CA ASP A 278 -6.16 9.05 -5.90
C ASP A 278 -7.68 9.25 -6.03
N ASN A 279 -8.20 10.42 -5.68
CA ASN A 279 -9.62 10.75 -5.89
C ASN A 279 -9.96 10.72 -7.38
N PHE A 280 -11.10 10.12 -7.74
CA PHE A 280 -11.52 9.91 -9.12
C PHE A 280 -11.69 11.20 -9.94
N ILE A 281 -11.90 12.35 -9.29
CA ILE A 281 -11.96 13.68 -9.92
C ILE A 281 -10.54 14.25 -10.10
N ILE A 282 -9.70 14.19 -9.07
CA ILE A 282 -8.38 14.83 -9.03
C ILE A 282 -7.35 14.01 -9.80
N ARG A 283 -7.37 12.70 -9.69
CA ARG A 283 -6.43 11.76 -10.33
C ARG A 283 -6.23 12.05 -11.83
N PRO A 284 -7.27 12.11 -12.69
CA PRO A 284 -7.07 12.40 -14.11
C PRO A 284 -6.56 13.83 -14.35
N ILE A 285 -6.86 14.78 -13.47
CA ILE A 285 -6.38 16.16 -13.59
C ILE A 285 -4.88 16.23 -13.30
N ILE A 286 -4.42 15.60 -12.21
CA ILE A 286 -2.98 15.57 -11.85
C ILE A 286 -2.19 14.97 -13.01
N TRP A 287 -2.49 13.74 -13.41
CA TRP A 287 -1.65 12.98 -14.34
C TRP A 287 -1.73 13.50 -15.78
N ARG A 288 -2.82 14.16 -16.17
CA ARG A 288 -2.89 14.88 -17.45
C ARG A 288 -2.05 16.16 -17.43
N LYS A 289 -2.11 16.93 -16.33
CA LYS A 289 -1.38 18.21 -16.23
C LYS A 289 0.12 18.01 -16.08
N THR A 290 0.56 16.96 -15.38
CA THR A 290 1.98 16.66 -15.22
C THR A 290 2.64 16.22 -16.51
N ASN A 291 1.88 15.58 -17.43
CA ASN A 291 2.36 15.18 -18.75
C ASN A 291 3.77 14.55 -18.73
N LEU A 292 3.95 13.55 -17.85
CA LEU A 292 5.26 12.92 -17.61
C LEU A 292 5.95 12.40 -18.88
N LYS A 293 5.16 11.93 -19.85
CA LYS A 293 5.66 11.47 -21.15
C LYS A 293 6.52 12.53 -21.86
N ALA A 294 6.12 13.81 -21.82
CA ALA A 294 6.86 14.90 -22.48
C ALA A 294 8.25 15.14 -21.84
N TYR A 295 8.46 14.67 -20.63
CA TYR A 295 9.70 14.88 -19.87
C TYR A 295 10.55 13.61 -19.77
N ILE A 296 10.07 12.43 -20.22
CA ILE A 296 10.71 11.13 -20.00
C ILE A 296 12.15 11.07 -20.57
N ASP A 297 12.42 11.78 -21.66
CA ASP A 297 13.74 11.84 -22.31
C ASP A 297 14.64 12.98 -21.77
N LYS A 298 14.14 13.77 -20.81
CA LYS A 298 14.89 14.90 -20.30
C LYS A 298 15.84 14.49 -19.18
N PRO A 299 17.06 15.09 -19.11
CA PRO A 299 18.02 14.75 -18.05
C PRO A 299 17.53 15.12 -16.64
N TYR A 300 16.58 16.03 -16.54
CA TYR A 300 15.98 16.47 -15.29
C TYR A 300 14.65 15.74 -14.96
N PHE A 301 14.32 14.65 -15.64
CA PHE A 301 13.08 13.89 -15.43
C PHE A 301 12.86 13.54 -13.95
N TRP A 302 13.86 13.00 -13.28
CA TRP A 302 13.74 12.62 -11.87
C TRP A 302 13.59 13.80 -10.92
N LEU A 303 14.20 14.95 -11.25
CA LEU A 303 13.99 16.17 -10.48
C LEU A 303 12.53 16.65 -10.62
N TYR A 304 11.98 16.57 -11.84
CA TYR A 304 10.58 16.88 -12.11
C TYR A 304 9.63 15.94 -11.36
N GLU A 305 9.89 14.61 -11.38
CA GLU A 305 9.10 13.63 -10.65
C GLU A 305 9.13 13.85 -9.13
N ILE A 306 10.30 14.16 -8.57
CA ILE A 306 10.43 14.51 -7.15
C ILE A 306 9.59 15.76 -6.83
N LEU A 307 9.61 16.77 -7.70
CA LEU A 307 8.80 17.98 -7.50
C LEU A 307 7.30 17.66 -7.49
N ILE A 308 6.82 16.81 -8.39
CA ILE A 308 5.43 16.35 -8.42
C ILE A 308 5.07 15.65 -7.11
N ILE A 309 5.92 14.72 -6.64
CA ILE A 309 5.71 14.03 -5.37
C ILE A 309 5.61 15.01 -4.21
N LEU A 310 6.51 16.01 -4.13
CA LEU A 310 6.48 17.03 -3.08
C LEU A 310 5.20 17.86 -3.12
N ILE A 311 4.74 18.24 -4.32
CA ILE A 311 3.47 18.94 -4.50
C ILE A 311 2.31 18.08 -4.00
N ILE A 312 2.25 16.79 -4.38
CA ILE A 312 1.19 15.89 -3.94
C ILE A 312 1.23 15.67 -2.42
N LEU A 313 2.41 15.51 -1.83
CA LEU A 313 2.57 15.42 -0.38
C LEU A 313 2.11 16.70 0.34
N SER A 314 2.20 17.85 -0.29
CA SER A 314 1.77 19.12 0.28
C SER A 314 0.27 19.38 0.19
N LEU A 315 -0.47 18.66 -0.67
CA LEU A 315 -1.91 18.90 -0.89
C LEU A 315 -2.78 18.82 0.38
N ILE A 316 -2.33 18.11 1.39
CA ILE A 316 -3.08 17.99 2.65
C ILE A 316 -2.94 19.22 3.55
N HIS A 317 -1.98 20.09 3.25
CA HIS A 317 -1.72 21.32 4.04
C HIS A 317 -2.37 22.57 3.41
N ILE A 318 -3.04 22.38 2.27
CA ILE A 318 -3.84 23.38 1.56
C ILE A 318 -5.31 23.22 1.96
#